data_802004da33474c1660b5a5c3cc1621ce
#
_entry.id   802004da33474c1660b5a5c3cc1621ce
#
_cell.length_a   1.000
_cell.length_b   1.000
_cell.length_c   1.000
_cell.angle_alpha   90.00
_cell.angle_beta   90.00
_cell.angle_gamma   90.00
#
_symmetry.space_group_name_H-M   'P 1'
#
loop_
_entity.id
_entity.type
_entity.pdbx_description
1 polymer ?
#
loop_
_entity_poly.entity_id
_entity_poly.type
_entity_poly.pdbx_seq_one_letter_code
_entity_poly.pdbx_strand_id
1 'polypeptide(L)'
;YDPYEQSRGRVQQLRELGHSVDKVEYIIMGGTFMSLSEQYRNEFIAQLHNALSGYTGLDVDEAVRYSERSQTKCIGITIETRPDYCLRPHLSQMLRYGCTRLEIGVQSVYEDVARDTNGGNTGKAVCETFHLAKDAGYKVVAHMMPDLPNVGVERDMEQFKEYFENPAFRSDGLKLYPTLVIRGTGLYELWRTGRYKNYTPSFLVDIIARILA
;
A
#
# COMPACT_ATOMS: atom_id res chain seq x y z
N TYR A 1 -16.24 5.22 -11.16
CA TYR A 1 -16.58 3.97 -10.45
C TYR A 1 -17.28 4.33 -9.15
N ASP A 2 -18.40 3.65 -8.89
CA ASP A 2 -19.18 3.81 -7.68
C ASP A 2 -18.72 2.77 -6.65
N PRO A 3 -18.15 3.17 -5.49
CA PRO A 3 -17.61 2.23 -4.50
C PRO A 3 -18.71 1.38 -3.83
N TYR A 4 -19.93 1.91 -3.69
CA TYR A 4 -21.06 1.16 -3.16
C TYR A 4 -21.46 0.02 -4.10
N GLU A 5 -21.71 0.33 -5.37
CA GLU A 5 -22.11 -0.65 -6.38
C GLU A 5 -21.01 -1.68 -6.63
N GLN A 6 -19.75 -1.27 -6.66
CA GLN A 6 -18.62 -2.18 -6.82
C GLN A 6 -18.54 -3.19 -5.67
N SER A 7 -18.68 -2.72 -4.43
CA SER A 7 -18.64 -3.58 -3.24
C SER A 7 -19.84 -4.53 -3.18
N ARG A 8 -21.04 -4.00 -3.40
CA ARG A 8 -22.29 -4.81 -3.44
C ARG A 8 -22.21 -5.88 -4.53
N GLY A 9 -21.84 -5.48 -5.73
CA GLY A 9 -21.74 -6.39 -6.87
C GLY A 9 -20.73 -7.50 -6.61
N ARG A 10 -19.58 -7.17 -6.01
CA ARG A 10 -18.57 -8.19 -5.70
C ARG A 10 -19.00 -9.16 -4.61
N VAL A 11 -19.64 -8.67 -3.56
CA VAL A 11 -20.21 -9.54 -2.50
C VAL A 11 -21.28 -10.46 -3.09
N GLN A 12 -22.15 -9.95 -3.95
CA GLN A 12 -23.19 -10.75 -4.60
C GLN A 12 -22.58 -11.84 -5.50
N GLN A 13 -21.60 -11.49 -6.33
CA GLN A 13 -20.89 -12.47 -7.17
C GLN A 13 -20.28 -13.61 -6.36
N LEU A 14 -19.62 -13.30 -5.24
CA LEU A 14 -19.02 -14.32 -4.38
C LEU A 14 -20.07 -15.26 -3.77
N ARG A 15 -21.22 -14.71 -3.35
CA ARG A 15 -22.34 -15.52 -2.84
C ARG A 15 -22.93 -16.42 -3.92
N GLU A 16 -23.10 -15.92 -5.13
CA GLU A 16 -23.58 -16.71 -6.28
C GLU A 16 -22.63 -17.85 -6.67
N LEU A 17 -21.33 -17.66 -6.42
CA LEU A 17 -20.32 -18.71 -6.57
C LEU A 17 -20.26 -19.70 -5.38
N GLY A 18 -21.14 -19.55 -4.38
CA GLY A 18 -21.24 -20.45 -3.25
C GLY A 18 -20.36 -20.11 -2.04
N HIS A 19 -19.72 -18.93 -2.04
CA HIS A 19 -18.97 -18.49 -0.86
C HIS A 19 -19.91 -17.93 0.22
N SER A 20 -19.64 -18.27 1.49
CA SER A 20 -20.17 -17.50 2.61
C SER A 20 -19.39 -16.18 2.71
N VAL A 21 -20.09 -15.06 2.79
CA VAL A 21 -19.46 -13.73 2.91
C VAL A 21 -19.89 -13.12 4.23
N ASP A 22 -19.25 -13.55 5.31
CA ASP A 22 -19.50 -13.07 6.68
C ASP A 22 -18.55 -11.97 7.09
N LYS A 23 -17.32 -12.01 6.54
CA LYS A 23 -16.22 -11.07 6.81
C LYS A 23 -15.62 -10.57 5.52
N VAL A 24 -15.40 -9.27 5.45
CA VAL A 24 -14.80 -8.58 4.30
C VAL A 24 -13.62 -7.77 4.76
N GLU A 25 -12.52 -7.86 4.06
CA GLU A 25 -11.39 -6.94 4.11
C GLU A 25 -11.35 -6.15 2.81
N TYR A 26 -11.29 -4.82 2.90
CA TYR A 26 -11.11 -3.95 1.76
C TYR A 26 -9.62 -3.62 1.57
N ILE A 27 -9.18 -3.59 0.32
CA ILE A 27 -7.86 -3.07 -0.06
C ILE A 27 -8.07 -1.91 -1.02
N ILE A 28 -7.77 -0.70 -0.55
CA ILE A 28 -7.88 0.53 -1.34
C ILE A 28 -6.55 0.75 -2.03
N MET A 29 -6.53 0.39 -3.31
CA MET A 29 -5.36 0.49 -4.18
C MET A 29 -5.45 1.75 -5.03
N GLY A 30 -4.32 2.25 -5.51
CA GLY A 30 -4.27 3.39 -6.41
C GLY A 30 -3.19 4.41 -6.03
N GLY A 31 -2.15 3.95 -5.38
CA GLY A 31 -0.91 4.69 -5.07
C GLY A 31 -1.01 5.57 -3.84
N THR A 32 -1.84 6.60 -3.81
CA THR A 32 -1.88 7.54 -2.68
C THR A 32 -3.31 8.05 -2.43
N PHE A 33 -4.15 7.20 -1.87
CA PHE A 33 -5.54 7.54 -1.57
C PHE A 33 -5.66 8.81 -0.71
N MET A 34 -4.75 9.01 0.26
CA MET A 34 -4.78 10.16 1.15
C MET A 34 -4.42 11.49 0.48
N SER A 35 -3.95 11.50 -0.77
CA SER A 35 -3.73 12.72 -1.55
C SER A 35 -5.02 13.30 -2.17
N LEU A 36 -6.09 12.53 -2.20
CA LEU A 36 -7.39 12.96 -2.71
C LEU A 36 -8.07 13.94 -1.73
N SER A 37 -9.06 14.68 -2.19
CA SER A 37 -9.80 15.60 -1.32
C SER A 37 -10.46 14.87 -0.15
N GLU A 38 -10.53 15.50 1.00
CA GLU A 38 -11.14 14.90 2.20
C GLU A 38 -12.61 14.53 1.97
N GLN A 39 -13.36 15.36 1.27
CA GLN A 39 -14.74 15.06 0.91
C GLN A 39 -14.84 13.75 0.14
N TYR A 40 -14.04 13.59 -0.93
CA TYR A 40 -14.04 12.38 -1.74
C TYR A 40 -13.68 11.14 -0.91
N ARG A 41 -12.65 11.25 -0.06
CA ARG A 41 -12.24 10.13 0.80
C ARG A 41 -13.35 9.72 1.76
N ASN A 42 -13.99 10.70 2.41
CA ASN A 42 -15.08 10.44 3.35
C ASN A 42 -16.27 9.78 2.66
N GLU A 43 -16.68 10.29 1.50
CA GLU A 43 -17.75 9.70 0.69
C GLU A 43 -17.40 8.27 0.26
N PHE A 44 -16.18 8.05 -0.26
CA PHE A 44 -15.71 6.74 -0.70
C PHE A 44 -15.75 5.71 0.42
N ILE A 45 -15.20 6.03 1.57
CA ILE A 45 -15.15 5.14 2.75
C ILE A 45 -16.57 4.89 3.30
N ALA A 46 -17.39 5.92 3.41
CA ALA A 46 -18.78 5.76 3.85
C ALA A 46 -19.55 4.78 2.94
N GLN A 47 -19.37 4.89 1.62
CA GLN A 47 -20.02 3.98 0.66
C GLN A 47 -19.53 2.53 0.78
N LEU A 48 -18.26 2.29 1.10
CA LEU A 48 -17.77 0.93 1.37
C LEU A 48 -18.48 0.30 2.58
N HIS A 49 -18.61 1.05 3.67
CA HIS A 49 -19.29 0.59 4.88
C HIS A 49 -20.79 0.43 4.66
N ASN A 50 -21.44 1.37 3.99
CA ASN A 50 -22.85 1.30 3.64
C ASN A 50 -23.16 0.08 2.78
N ALA A 51 -22.27 -0.29 1.86
CA ALA A 51 -22.43 -1.46 1.00
C ALA A 51 -22.50 -2.78 1.78
N LEU A 52 -21.83 -2.88 2.91
CA LEU A 52 -21.86 -4.07 3.76
C LEU A 52 -23.04 -4.05 4.75
N SER A 53 -23.33 -2.90 5.35
CA SER A 53 -24.40 -2.79 6.33
C SER A 53 -25.82 -2.75 5.70
N GLY A 54 -25.90 -2.28 4.45
CA GLY A 54 -27.19 -1.96 3.80
C GLY A 54 -27.88 -0.73 4.36
N TYR A 55 -27.21 0.02 5.25
CA TYR A 55 -27.68 1.26 5.85
C TYR A 55 -26.98 2.45 5.21
N THR A 56 -27.66 3.58 5.09
CA THR A 56 -27.05 4.81 4.60
C THR A 56 -26.74 5.71 5.79
N GLY A 57 -25.47 5.76 6.18
CA GLY A 57 -24.98 6.68 7.21
C GLY A 57 -25.00 8.14 6.71
N LEU A 58 -25.20 9.08 7.64
CA LEU A 58 -25.17 10.50 7.34
C LEU A 58 -23.75 11.00 7.05
N ASP A 59 -22.77 10.36 7.68
CA ASP A 59 -21.35 10.63 7.52
C ASP A 59 -20.51 9.34 7.65
N VAL A 60 -19.20 9.46 7.53
CA VAL A 60 -18.29 8.32 7.62
C VAL A 60 -18.28 7.66 9.00
N ASP A 61 -18.39 8.45 10.08
CA ASP A 61 -18.37 7.92 11.45
C ASP A 61 -19.63 7.10 11.74
N GLU A 62 -20.77 7.54 11.23
CA GLU A 62 -22.03 6.80 11.35
C GLU A 62 -22.00 5.53 10.47
N ALA A 63 -21.49 5.62 9.24
CA ALA A 63 -21.35 4.47 8.36
C ALA A 63 -20.46 3.38 8.97
N VAL A 64 -19.34 3.73 9.60
CA VAL A 64 -18.46 2.82 10.34
C VAL A 64 -19.21 2.15 11.50
N ARG A 65 -19.92 2.93 12.32
CA ARG A 65 -20.70 2.39 13.47
C ARG A 65 -21.78 1.39 13.04
N TYR A 66 -22.47 1.62 11.94
CA TYR A 66 -23.45 0.68 11.40
C TYR A 66 -22.80 -0.57 10.84
N SER A 67 -21.67 -0.42 10.16
CA SER A 67 -20.89 -1.54 9.63
C SER A 67 -20.41 -2.49 10.72
N GLU A 68 -20.04 -1.99 11.90
CA GLU A 68 -19.65 -2.81 13.06
C GLU A 68 -20.79 -3.72 13.57
N ARG A 69 -22.04 -3.34 13.35
CA ARG A 69 -23.24 -4.10 13.73
C ARG A 69 -23.85 -4.91 12.60
N SER A 70 -23.34 -4.78 11.38
CA SER A 70 -23.89 -5.48 10.21
C SER A 70 -23.67 -7.00 10.28
N GLN A 71 -24.46 -7.75 9.55
CA GLN A 71 -24.30 -9.20 9.42
C GLN A 71 -22.98 -9.54 8.71
N THR A 72 -22.69 -8.85 7.61
CA THR A 72 -21.38 -8.94 6.94
C THR A 72 -20.46 -7.91 7.58
N LYS A 73 -19.38 -8.36 8.20
CA LYS A 73 -18.43 -7.51 8.93
C LYS A 73 -17.33 -6.98 8.02
N CYS A 74 -17.09 -5.68 8.09
CA CYS A 74 -15.80 -5.12 7.65
C CYS A 74 -14.77 -5.39 8.76
N ILE A 75 -13.89 -6.36 8.55
CA ILE A 75 -12.87 -6.74 9.55
C ILE A 75 -11.57 -5.96 9.39
N GLY A 76 -11.40 -5.25 8.29
CA GLY A 76 -10.23 -4.44 8.04
C GLY A 76 -10.33 -3.65 6.75
N ILE A 77 -9.61 -2.55 6.75
CA ILE A 77 -9.36 -1.75 5.54
C ILE A 77 -7.85 -1.57 5.42
N THR A 78 -7.31 -1.91 4.28
CA THR A 78 -5.94 -1.62 3.90
C THR A 78 -5.91 -0.38 3.00
N ILE A 79 -5.07 0.59 3.30
CA ILE A 79 -4.88 1.80 2.48
C ILE A 79 -3.44 1.85 1.98
N GLU A 80 -3.28 1.95 0.66
CA GLU A 80 -2.01 2.18 0.01
C GLU A 80 -1.67 3.68 0.08
N THR A 81 -0.47 4.01 0.53
CA THR A 81 -0.05 5.38 0.77
C THR A 81 1.47 5.57 0.64
N ARG A 82 1.91 6.82 0.81
CA ARG A 82 3.33 7.21 0.83
C ARG A 82 3.66 7.84 2.18
N PRO A 83 4.95 7.87 2.59
CA PRO A 83 5.36 8.46 3.86
C PRO A 83 4.91 9.92 4.06
N ASP A 84 4.92 10.75 3.01
CA ASP A 84 4.46 12.14 3.07
C ASP A 84 2.94 12.29 3.29
N TYR A 85 2.17 11.24 3.06
CA TYR A 85 0.73 11.14 3.35
C TYR A 85 0.41 10.18 4.51
N CYS A 86 1.40 9.94 5.37
CA CYS A 86 1.29 9.07 6.54
C CYS A 86 1.70 9.78 7.85
N LEU A 87 1.50 11.09 7.91
CA LEU A 87 1.75 11.92 9.08
C LEU A 87 0.62 11.76 10.11
N ARG A 88 0.81 12.24 11.33
CA ARG A 88 -0.17 12.11 12.43
C ARG A 88 -1.63 12.44 12.04
N PRO A 89 -1.92 13.55 11.33
CA PRO A 89 -3.30 13.83 10.92
C PRO A 89 -3.89 12.79 9.97
N HIS A 90 -3.06 12.29 9.02
CA HIS A 90 -3.49 11.25 8.08
C HIS A 90 -3.77 9.94 8.80
N LEU A 91 -2.89 9.53 9.73
CA LEU A 91 -3.07 8.33 10.55
C LEU A 91 -4.34 8.42 11.39
N SER A 92 -4.58 9.55 12.05
CA SER A 92 -5.81 9.77 12.83
C SER A 92 -7.07 9.67 11.96
N GLN A 93 -7.03 10.21 10.75
CA GLN A 93 -8.16 10.12 9.83
C GLN A 93 -8.37 8.68 9.34
N MET A 94 -7.31 7.96 9.00
CA MET A 94 -7.41 6.56 8.58
C MET A 94 -7.93 5.65 9.70
N LEU A 95 -7.61 5.92 10.98
CA LEU A 95 -8.24 5.22 12.12
C LEU A 95 -9.75 5.41 12.14
N ARG A 96 -10.23 6.65 11.92
CA ARG A 96 -11.68 6.94 11.85
C ARG A 96 -12.37 6.19 10.70
N TYR A 97 -11.66 5.90 9.62
CA TYR A 97 -12.17 5.10 8.51
C TYR A 97 -12.32 3.60 8.82
N GLY A 98 -11.77 3.14 9.94
CA GLY A 98 -11.66 1.73 10.26
C GLY A 98 -10.47 1.04 9.58
N CYS A 99 -9.48 1.81 9.13
CA CYS A 99 -8.26 1.27 8.54
C CYS A 99 -7.44 0.51 9.58
N THR A 100 -6.97 -0.67 9.22
CA THR A 100 -6.21 -1.58 10.09
C THR A 100 -4.80 -1.85 9.58
N ARG A 101 -4.56 -1.65 8.29
CA ARG A 101 -3.29 -1.93 7.63
C ARG A 101 -2.93 -0.81 6.67
N LEU A 102 -1.65 -0.46 6.64
CA LEU A 102 -1.08 0.48 5.69
C LEU A 102 -0.13 -0.25 4.76
N GLU A 103 -0.23 0.02 3.48
CA GLU A 103 0.76 -0.38 2.48
C GLU A 103 1.56 0.85 2.09
N ILE A 104 2.85 0.87 2.45
CA ILE A 104 3.69 2.06 2.36
C ILE A 104 4.74 1.87 1.26
N GLY A 105 4.72 2.77 0.29
CA GLY A 105 5.71 2.83 -0.78
C GLY A 105 7.06 3.31 -0.24
N VAL A 106 7.95 2.38 0.06
CA VAL A 106 9.35 2.63 0.46
C VAL A 106 10.24 2.68 -0.76
N GLN A 107 10.08 1.71 -1.64
CA GLN A 107 10.80 1.45 -2.88
C GLN A 107 12.27 1.07 -2.66
N SER A 108 13.05 1.89 -1.97
CA SER A 108 14.44 1.65 -1.59
C SER A 108 14.75 2.28 -0.24
N VAL A 109 15.70 1.71 0.50
CA VAL A 109 16.23 2.30 1.75
C VAL A 109 17.26 3.41 1.48
N TYR A 110 17.74 3.54 0.24
CA TYR A 110 18.76 4.50 -0.15
C TYR A 110 18.15 5.83 -0.60
N GLU A 111 18.58 6.92 0.02
CA GLU A 111 18.06 8.26 -0.29
C GLU A 111 18.43 8.76 -1.70
N ASP A 112 19.61 8.41 -2.21
CA ASP A 112 20.03 8.74 -3.56
C ASP A 112 19.14 8.05 -4.60
N VAL A 113 18.80 6.80 -4.38
CA VAL A 113 17.90 6.02 -5.26
C VAL A 113 16.48 6.57 -5.20
N ALA A 114 15.97 6.85 -4.01
CA ALA A 114 14.64 7.43 -3.82
C ALA A 114 14.50 8.79 -4.52
N ARG A 115 15.53 9.63 -4.46
CA ARG A 115 15.56 10.91 -5.16
C ARG A 115 15.60 10.74 -6.69
N ASP A 116 16.44 9.85 -7.20
CA ASP A 116 16.64 9.65 -8.63
C ASP A 116 15.45 8.99 -9.30
N THR A 117 14.63 8.25 -8.53
CA THR A 117 13.38 7.61 -8.99
C THR A 117 12.13 8.48 -8.75
N ASN A 118 12.31 9.75 -8.40
CA ASN A 118 11.22 10.69 -8.09
C ASN A 118 10.34 10.25 -6.92
N GLY A 119 10.87 9.38 -6.06
CA GLY A 119 10.16 8.83 -4.89
C GLY A 119 9.99 9.85 -3.74
N GLY A 120 10.83 10.87 -3.68
CA GLY A 120 10.73 12.02 -2.78
C GLY A 120 10.85 11.72 -1.27
N ASN A 121 10.93 10.46 -0.88
CA ASN A 121 10.94 10.06 0.52
C ASN A 121 12.36 9.78 1.00
N THR A 122 12.72 10.38 2.13
CA THR A 122 13.98 10.07 2.80
C THR A 122 13.84 8.81 3.66
N GLY A 123 14.93 8.07 3.87
CA GLY A 123 14.93 6.94 4.80
C GLY A 123 14.42 7.33 6.19
N LYS A 124 14.75 8.54 6.65
CA LYS A 124 14.23 9.10 7.91
C LYS A 124 12.70 9.23 7.91
N ALA A 125 12.10 9.74 6.82
CA ALA A 125 10.64 9.86 6.71
C ALA A 125 9.95 8.49 6.73
N VAL A 126 10.54 7.48 6.11
CA VAL A 126 10.04 6.10 6.16
C VAL A 126 10.08 5.54 7.58
N CYS A 127 11.22 5.68 8.27
CA CYS A 127 11.36 5.21 9.65
C CYS A 127 10.37 5.90 10.61
N GLU A 128 10.20 7.22 10.49
CA GLU A 128 9.22 7.97 11.27
C GLU A 128 7.79 7.51 11.00
N THR A 129 7.46 7.29 9.73
CA THR A 129 6.14 6.76 9.32
C THR A 129 5.88 5.39 9.93
N PHE A 130 6.84 4.47 9.87
CA PHE A 130 6.68 3.13 10.46
C PHE A 130 6.50 3.19 11.96
N HIS A 131 7.30 4.01 12.64
CA HIS A 131 7.18 4.24 14.08
C HIS A 131 5.78 4.74 14.44
N LEU A 132 5.32 5.83 13.84
CA LEU A 132 4.00 6.41 14.11
C LEU A 132 2.85 5.45 13.77
N ALA A 133 2.93 4.74 12.65
CA ALA A 133 1.90 3.80 12.24
C ALA A 133 1.79 2.61 13.20
N LYS A 134 2.92 2.05 13.63
CA LYS A 134 2.94 0.94 14.59
C LYS A 134 2.48 1.37 15.98
N ASP A 135 2.89 2.54 16.46
CA ASP A 135 2.40 3.12 17.73
C ASP A 135 0.89 3.37 17.71
N ALA A 136 0.33 3.72 16.55
CA ALA A 136 -1.11 3.87 16.35
C ALA A 136 -1.86 2.53 16.22
N GLY A 137 -1.16 1.39 16.19
CA GLY A 137 -1.76 0.05 16.15
C GLY A 137 -1.98 -0.52 14.74
N TYR A 138 -1.49 0.13 13.70
CA TYR A 138 -1.58 -0.41 12.33
C TYR A 138 -0.65 -1.60 12.10
N LYS A 139 -1.08 -2.51 11.23
CA LYS A 139 -0.17 -3.37 10.50
C LYS A 139 0.44 -2.58 9.35
N VAL A 140 1.73 -2.79 9.10
CA VAL A 140 2.50 -2.09 8.07
C VAL A 140 3.06 -3.08 7.08
N VAL A 141 2.77 -2.89 5.79
CA VAL A 141 3.37 -3.62 4.67
C VAL A 141 4.20 -2.64 3.87
N ALA A 142 5.46 -2.96 3.63
CA ALA A 142 6.33 -2.14 2.79
C ALA A 142 6.33 -2.63 1.35
N HIS A 143 6.30 -1.69 0.41
CA HIS A 143 6.56 -1.96 -0.99
C HIS A 143 8.03 -1.67 -1.28
N MET A 144 8.76 -2.68 -1.76
CA MET A 144 10.17 -2.59 -2.11
C MET A 144 10.39 -3.01 -3.56
N MET A 145 11.29 -2.33 -4.23
CA MET A 145 11.59 -2.54 -5.65
C MET A 145 13.05 -2.91 -5.87
N PRO A 146 13.38 -4.16 -6.15
CA PRO A 146 14.69 -4.52 -6.67
C PRO A 146 14.86 -4.05 -8.13
N ASP A 147 16.11 -3.95 -8.55
CA ASP A 147 16.48 -3.54 -9.92
C ASP A 147 16.14 -2.08 -10.25
N LEU A 148 16.18 -1.18 -9.27
CA LEU A 148 16.05 0.26 -9.53
C LEU A 148 17.32 0.81 -10.20
N PRO A 149 17.22 1.90 -10.99
CA PRO A 149 18.39 2.58 -11.56
C PRO A 149 19.43 2.93 -10.48
N ASN A 150 20.71 2.79 -10.84
CA ASN A 150 21.86 3.15 -9.99
C ASN A 150 22.03 2.31 -8.70
N VAL A 151 21.29 1.22 -8.54
CA VAL A 151 21.43 0.33 -7.37
C VAL A 151 22.46 -0.75 -7.65
N GLY A 152 22.19 -1.66 -8.59
CA GLY A 152 23.03 -2.84 -8.84
C GLY A 152 22.84 -3.93 -7.78
N VAL A 153 23.37 -5.10 -8.09
CA VAL A 153 23.11 -6.36 -7.37
C VAL A 153 23.53 -6.32 -5.90
N GLU A 154 24.72 -5.82 -5.63
CA GLU A 154 25.29 -5.81 -4.29
C GLU A 154 24.47 -4.89 -3.38
N ARG A 155 24.17 -3.68 -3.83
CA ARG A 155 23.34 -2.75 -3.08
C ARG A 155 21.90 -3.24 -2.93
N ASP A 156 21.34 -3.95 -3.92
CA ASP A 156 20.01 -4.55 -3.77
C ASP A 156 20.00 -5.59 -2.64
N MET A 157 21.00 -6.46 -2.55
CA MET A 157 21.08 -7.43 -1.46
C MET A 157 21.31 -6.75 -0.10
N GLU A 158 22.17 -5.73 -0.03
CA GLU A 158 22.41 -4.96 1.20
C GLU A 158 21.16 -4.20 1.67
N GLN A 159 20.39 -3.60 0.75
CA GLN A 159 19.16 -2.90 1.15
C GLN A 159 18.11 -3.85 1.75
N PHE A 160 18.00 -5.08 1.25
CA PHE A 160 17.05 -6.03 1.83
C PHE A 160 17.56 -6.55 3.18
N LYS A 161 18.87 -6.73 3.35
CA LYS A 161 19.46 -7.02 4.65
C LYS A 161 19.18 -5.89 5.65
N GLU A 162 19.45 -4.63 5.27
CA GLU A 162 19.14 -3.45 6.08
C GLU A 162 17.66 -3.38 6.42
N TYR A 163 16.79 -3.62 5.46
CA TYR A 163 15.35 -3.61 5.65
C TYR A 163 14.86 -4.65 6.67
N PHE A 164 15.41 -5.86 6.65
CA PHE A 164 15.02 -6.93 7.57
C PHE A 164 15.68 -6.83 8.94
N GLU A 165 16.94 -6.42 9.01
CA GLU A 165 17.73 -6.42 10.25
C GLU A 165 17.58 -5.13 11.06
N ASN A 166 17.46 -3.97 10.40
CA ASN A 166 17.29 -2.69 11.09
C ASN A 166 15.88 -2.55 11.66
N PRO A 167 15.73 -2.42 12.99
CA PRO A 167 14.41 -2.32 13.63
C PRO A 167 13.58 -1.13 13.17
N ALA A 168 14.20 -0.09 12.62
CA ALA A 168 13.49 1.09 12.09
C ALA A 168 12.69 0.79 10.81
N PHE A 169 13.07 -0.26 10.05
CA PHE A 169 12.40 -0.68 8.82
C PHE A 169 11.53 -1.94 8.98
N ARG A 170 11.50 -2.57 10.13
CA ARG A 170 10.72 -3.81 10.33
C ARG A 170 9.23 -3.56 10.13
N SER A 171 8.72 -3.98 8.99
CA SER A 171 7.29 -4.05 8.71
C SER A 171 6.70 -5.40 9.11
N ASP A 172 5.37 -5.52 9.07
CA ASP A 172 4.65 -6.77 9.31
C ASP A 172 4.56 -7.62 8.03
N GLY A 173 4.80 -7.01 6.87
CA GLY A 173 4.79 -7.70 5.58
C GLY A 173 5.59 -6.94 4.53
N LEU A 174 5.93 -7.66 3.46
CA LEU A 174 6.71 -7.16 2.34
C LEU A 174 6.00 -7.48 1.03
N LYS A 175 5.90 -6.48 0.15
CA LYS A 175 5.58 -6.67 -1.26
C LYS A 175 6.80 -6.34 -2.10
N LEU A 176 7.24 -7.31 -2.88
CA LEU A 176 8.34 -7.15 -3.83
C LEU A 176 7.78 -6.87 -5.22
N TYR A 177 8.16 -5.73 -5.77
CA TYR A 177 7.82 -5.32 -7.11
C TYR A 177 9.10 -5.16 -7.94
N PRO A 178 9.53 -6.19 -8.68
CA PRO A 178 10.65 -6.03 -9.61
C PRO A 178 10.40 -4.87 -10.56
N THR A 179 11.42 -4.06 -10.78
CA THR A 179 11.30 -2.86 -11.60
C THR A 179 10.95 -3.20 -13.05
N LEU A 180 9.85 -2.66 -13.55
CA LEU A 180 9.38 -2.86 -14.92
C LEU A 180 9.61 -1.61 -15.76
N VAL A 181 10.11 -1.81 -16.98
CA VAL A 181 10.26 -0.73 -17.96
C VAL A 181 8.97 -0.58 -18.77
N ILE A 182 8.26 0.51 -18.54
CA ILE A 182 6.96 0.77 -19.17
C ILE A 182 7.09 1.95 -20.13
N ARG A 183 6.58 1.80 -21.35
CA ARG A 183 6.59 2.87 -22.38
C ARG A 183 5.92 4.14 -21.85
N GLY A 184 6.50 5.29 -22.19
CA GLY A 184 6.01 6.60 -21.75
C GLY A 184 6.49 7.04 -20.38
N THR A 185 7.38 6.27 -19.73
CA THR A 185 8.02 6.65 -18.46
C THR A 185 9.46 7.14 -18.68
N GLY A 186 9.99 7.92 -17.74
CA GLY A 186 11.39 8.33 -17.73
C GLY A 186 12.34 7.12 -17.72
N LEU A 187 11.98 6.05 -17.02
CA LEU A 187 12.76 4.83 -16.97
C LEU A 187 12.86 4.15 -18.35
N TYR A 188 11.79 4.20 -19.15
CA TYR A 188 11.81 3.71 -20.53
C TYR A 188 12.85 4.46 -21.38
N GLU A 189 12.97 5.78 -21.22
CA GLU A 189 13.97 6.58 -21.93
C GLU A 189 15.41 6.24 -21.51
N LEU A 190 15.64 6.00 -20.22
CA LEU A 190 16.93 5.53 -19.72
C LEU A 190 17.28 4.16 -20.30
N TRP A 191 16.34 3.24 -20.33
CA TRP A 191 16.51 1.91 -20.90
C TRP A 191 16.76 1.99 -22.42
N ARG A 192 15.95 2.73 -23.16
CA ARG A 192 16.08 2.89 -24.62
C ARG A 192 17.42 3.50 -25.02
N THR A 193 17.99 4.37 -24.20
CA THR A 193 19.29 5.02 -24.46
C THR A 193 20.49 4.26 -23.86
N GLY A 194 20.27 3.07 -23.30
CA GLY A 194 21.31 2.23 -22.70
C GLY A 194 21.86 2.74 -21.36
N ARG A 195 21.23 3.76 -20.76
CA ARG A 195 21.63 4.30 -19.44
C ARG A 195 21.08 3.51 -18.27
N TYR A 196 20.12 2.65 -18.50
CA TYR A 196 19.61 1.68 -17.54
C TYR A 196 19.49 0.32 -18.24
N LYS A 197 19.79 -0.74 -17.52
CA LYS A 197 19.69 -2.12 -18.00
C LYS A 197 19.10 -2.99 -16.88
N ASN A 198 18.00 -3.67 -17.19
CA ASN A 198 17.39 -4.62 -16.27
C ASN A 198 18.28 -5.83 -15.97
N TYR A 199 18.08 -6.43 -14.81
CA TYR A 199 18.59 -7.76 -14.54
C TYR A 199 18.03 -8.78 -15.54
N THR A 200 18.82 -9.80 -15.83
CA THR A 200 18.30 -10.93 -16.63
C THR A 200 17.21 -11.67 -15.84
N PRO A 201 16.23 -12.30 -16.52
CA PRO A 201 15.18 -13.05 -15.82
C PRO A 201 15.73 -14.13 -14.86
N SER A 202 16.78 -14.85 -15.27
CA SER A 202 17.42 -15.88 -14.41
C SER A 202 18.02 -15.25 -13.16
N PHE A 203 18.69 -14.11 -13.30
CA PHE A 203 19.27 -13.39 -12.17
C PHE A 203 18.20 -12.81 -11.25
N LEU A 204 17.10 -12.27 -11.85
CA LEU A 204 15.98 -11.76 -11.04
C LEU A 204 15.33 -12.86 -10.19
N VAL A 205 15.16 -14.06 -10.72
CA VAL A 205 14.67 -15.22 -9.97
C VAL A 205 15.61 -15.56 -8.81
N ASP A 206 16.92 -15.59 -9.05
CA ASP A 206 17.92 -15.89 -8.01
C ASP A 206 17.94 -14.85 -6.89
N ILE A 207 17.95 -13.57 -7.23
CA ILE A 207 17.94 -12.50 -6.21
C ILE A 207 16.64 -12.50 -5.38
N ILE A 208 15.48 -12.72 -6.01
CA ILE A 208 14.21 -12.82 -5.27
C ILE A 208 14.22 -14.02 -4.33
N ALA A 209 14.70 -15.19 -4.79
CA ALA A 209 14.82 -16.36 -3.94
C ALA A 209 15.72 -16.10 -2.72
N ARG A 210 16.82 -15.39 -2.90
CA ARG A 210 17.75 -15.03 -1.80
C ARG A 210 17.17 -13.99 -0.85
N ILE A 211 16.35 -13.06 -1.33
CA ILE A 211 15.66 -12.07 -0.50
C ILE A 211 14.61 -12.74 0.41
N LEU A 212 13.96 -13.80 -0.08
CA LEU A 212 12.87 -14.48 0.63
C LEU A 212 13.36 -15.63 1.54
N ALA A 213 14.62 -16.05 1.40
CA ALA A 213 15.22 -17.10 2.23
C ALA A 213 15.73 -16.58 3.57
#